data_606a3b4c306bc8fdcde8285da2607792
#
_entry.id   606a3b4c306bc8fdcde8285da2607792
#
_cell.length_a   1.000
_cell.length_b   1.000
_cell.length_c   1.000
_cell.angle_alpha   90.00
_cell.angle_beta   90.00
_cell.angle_gamma   90.00
#
_symmetry.space_group_name_H-M   'P 1'
#
loop_
_entity.id
_entity.type
_entity.pdbx_description
1 polymer ?
#
loop_
_entity_poly.entity_id
_entity_poly.type
_entity_poly.pdbx_seq_one_letter_code
_entity_poly.pdbx_strand_id
1 'polypeptide(L)'
;MNLIIQTIIGNLQTLTQEKQIITQKLDTVCLQWFEADRRIIRTTTAGGREIAFRLLKEGQRLHHDDVVYLDKQLVIAVQIELSEVMVLAPQTLPEMARACYEIGNKHTPLFLDGNELLLPFDKPLFEWLQAAGFAPTRQQRRLSEQLRANSAPGIGAGHSHSHDITGHHHH
;
A
#
# COMPACT_ATOMS: atom_id res chain seq x y z
N MET A 1 16.93 -21.98 7.92
CA MET A 1 17.51 -21.38 6.70
C MET A 1 16.74 -20.07 6.46
N ASN A 2 17.40 -18.95 6.64
CA ASN A 2 16.76 -17.63 6.41
C ASN A 2 16.64 -17.41 4.90
N LEU A 3 15.42 -17.36 4.38
CA LEU A 3 15.14 -17.08 2.99
C LEU A 3 15.15 -15.56 2.76
N ILE A 4 15.99 -15.09 1.82
CA ILE A 4 16.06 -13.67 1.47
C ILE A 4 15.28 -13.44 0.18
N ILE A 5 14.23 -12.63 0.24
CA ILE A 5 13.39 -12.25 -0.88
C ILE A 5 13.80 -10.87 -1.39
N GLN A 6 14.13 -10.79 -2.67
CA GLN A 6 14.58 -9.54 -3.30
C GLN A 6 13.63 -9.05 -4.40
N THR A 7 12.80 -9.96 -4.94
CA THR A 7 11.88 -9.65 -6.06
C THR A 7 10.55 -10.36 -5.85
N ILE A 8 9.50 -9.81 -6.46
CA ILE A 8 8.20 -10.44 -6.63
C ILE A 8 8.26 -11.24 -7.95
N ILE A 9 7.88 -12.51 -7.91
CA ILE A 9 7.92 -13.42 -9.08
C ILE A 9 6.68 -13.20 -9.97
N GLY A 10 5.53 -13.01 -9.34
CA GLY A 10 4.25 -12.82 -10.04
C GLY A 10 3.10 -12.88 -9.05
N ASN A 11 1.88 -13.05 -9.56
CA ASN A 11 0.68 -13.19 -8.74
C ASN A 11 0.25 -14.66 -8.70
N LEU A 12 -0.20 -15.15 -7.55
CA LEU A 12 -0.57 -16.54 -7.30
C LEU A 12 -1.64 -17.04 -8.28
N GLN A 13 -2.66 -16.23 -8.54
CA GLN A 13 -3.74 -16.58 -9.44
C GLN A 13 -3.24 -16.71 -10.89
N THR A 14 -2.47 -15.74 -11.36
CA THR A 14 -1.90 -15.73 -12.72
C THR A 14 -0.97 -16.93 -12.93
N LEU A 15 -0.02 -17.17 -12.01
CA LEU A 15 0.92 -18.27 -12.12
C LEU A 15 0.24 -19.65 -12.06
N THR A 16 -0.87 -19.75 -11.34
CA THR A 16 -1.71 -20.96 -11.31
C THR A 16 -2.42 -21.18 -12.65
N GLN A 17 -3.01 -20.13 -13.23
CA GLN A 17 -3.65 -20.18 -14.53
C GLN A 17 -2.68 -20.55 -15.66
N GLU A 18 -1.45 -20.03 -15.58
CA GLU A 18 -0.36 -20.34 -16.51
C GLU A 18 0.28 -21.71 -16.27
N LYS A 19 -0.22 -22.50 -15.31
CA LYS A 19 0.29 -23.82 -14.92
C LYS A 19 1.77 -23.81 -14.45
N GLN A 20 2.24 -22.68 -13.94
CA GLN A 20 3.56 -22.61 -13.31
C GLN A 20 3.51 -23.11 -11.85
N ILE A 21 2.34 -22.99 -11.23
CA ILE A 21 2.03 -23.57 -9.91
C ILE A 21 1.01 -24.69 -10.12
N ILE A 22 1.36 -25.94 -9.83
CA ILE A 22 0.52 -27.11 -10.09
C ILE A 22 0.36 -27.95 -8.83
N THR A 23 1.47 -28.40 -8.22
CA THR A 23 1.50 -29.35 -7.13
C THR A 23 2.28 -28.86 -5.92
N GLN A 24 2.81 -27.66 -5.99
CA GLN A 24 3.60 -27.06 -4.92
C GLN A 24 2.75 -26.85 -3.67
N LYS A 25 3.36 -27.08 -2.51
CA LYS A 25 2.73 -26.74 -1.24
C LYS A 25 2.70 -25.23 -1.09
N LEU A 26 1.52 -24.68 -0.85
CA LEU A 26 1.38 -23.26 -0.55
C LEU A 26 1.76 -22.99 0.90
N ASP A 27 2.63 -22.02 1.10
CA ASP A 27 2.91 -21.37 2.37
C ASP A 27 2.63 -19.87 2.25
N THR A 28 2.33 -19.20 3.32
CA THR A 28 1.94 -17.79 3.28
C THR A 28 2.72 -16.95 4.26
N VAL A 29 2.98 -15.72 3.89
CA VAL A 29 3.49 -14.69 4.79
C VAL A 29 2.41 -13.64 5.00
N CYS A 30 1.91 -13.53 6.22
CA CYS A 30 0.86 -12.58 6.59
C CYS A 30 1.49 -11.23 6.93
N LEU A 31 0.96 -10.16 6.35
CA LEU A 31 1.41 -8.79 6.55
C LEU A 31 0.21 -7.88 6.79
N GLN A 32 0.39 -6.90 7.65
CA GLN A 32 -0.54 -5.77 7.77
C GLN A 32 -0.37 -4.84 6.55
N TRP A 33 -1.43 -4.13 6.18
CA TRP A 33 -1.41 -3.23 5.02
C TRP A 33 -0.27 -2.20 5.07
N PHE A 34 0.08 -1.68 6.27
CA PHE A 34 1.14 -0.69 6.46
C PHE A 34 2.56 -1.28 6.45
N GLU A 35 2.69 -2.60 6.49
CA GLU A 35 3.98 -3.29 6.35
C GLU A 35 4.33 -3.53 4.88
N ALA A 36 3.33 -3.61 4.01
CA ALA A 36 3.47 -3.94 2.60
C ALA A 36 4.34 -2.95 1.81
N ASP A 37 4.54 -1.72 2.32
CA ASP A 37 5.38 -0.68 1.72
C ASP A 37 6.84 -0.71 2.18
N ARG A 38 7.16 -1.53 3.17
CA ARG A 38 8.51 -1.55 3.72
C ARG A 38 9.45 -2.31 2.79
N ARG A 39 10.61 -1.75 2.52
CA ARG A 39 11.67 -2.42 1.74
C ARG A 39 12.32 -3.58 2.48
N ILE A 40 12.37 -3.49 3.80
CA ILE A 40 12.99 -4.48 4.66
C ILE A 40 11.95 -4.96 5.68
N ILE A 41 11.62 -6.24 5.60
CA ILE A 41 10.71 -6.91 6.53
C ILE A 41 11.39 -8.20 6.96
N ARG A 42 11.34 -8.50 8.25
CA ARG A 42 11.72 -9.81 8.79
C ARG A 42 10.50 -10.42 9.46
N THR A 43 10.13 -11.59 9.04
CA THR A 43 8.92 -12.26 9.52
C THR A 43 9.05 -13.78 9.38
N THR A 44 8.03 -14.50 9.81
CA THR A 44 7.93 -15.95 9.69
C THR A 44 6.69 -16.30 8.89
N THR A 45 6.81 -17.26 7.98
CA THR A 45 5.65 -17.78 7.24
C THR A 45 4.73 -18.60 8.15
N ALA A 46 3.50 -18.87 7.70
CA ALA A 46 2.57 -19.75 8.39
C ALA A 46 3.15 -21.17 8.59
N GLY A 47 4.02 -21.62 7.71
CA GLY A 47 4.76 -22.87 7.82
C GLY A 47 6.00 -22.83 8.73
N GLY A 48 6.25 -21.70 9.44
CA GLY A 48 7.33 -21.56 10.41
C GLY A 48 8.71 -21.25 9.78
N ARG A 49 8.77 -20.80 8.53
CA ARG A 49 10.04 -20.43 7.87
C ARG A 49 10.37 -18.98 8.14
N GLU A 50 11.59 -18.71 8.59
CA GLU A 50 12.09 -17.35 8.69
C GLU A 50 12.38 -16.78 7.30
N ILE A 51 11.85 -15.60 7.03
CA ILE A 51 11.92 -14.89 5.75
C ILE A 51 12.31 -13.45 5.96
N ALA A 52 13.18 -12.93 5.11
CA ALA A 52 13.58 -11.54 5.10
C ALA A 52 13.36 -10.94 3.72
N PHE A 53 12.54 -9.92 3.63
CA PHE A 53 12.41 -9.11 2.42
C PHE A 53 13.50 -8.05 2.38
N ARG A 54 14.13 -7.92 1.22
CA ARG A 54 15.07 -6.86 0.84
C ARG A 54 14.77 -6.46 -0.59
N LEU A 55 13.59 -5.83 -0.81
CA LEU A 55 13.14 -5.47 -2.14
C LEU A 55 14.10 -4.48 -2.80
N LEU A 56 14.56 -4.82 -4.00
CA LEU A 56 15.57 -4.05 -4.73
C LEU A 56 14.99 -2.81 -5.41
N LYS A 57 13.75 -2.92 -5.88
CA LYS A 57 13.07 -1.83 -6.57
C LYS A 57 12.52 -0.82 -5.56
N GLU A 58 12.92 0.43 -5.72
CA GLU A 58 12.41 1.53 -4.90
C GLU A 58 10.92 1.78 -5.17
N GLY A 59 10.16 2.06 -4.11
CA GLY A 59 8.71 2.29 -4.20
C GLY A 59 7.88 1.03 -4.49
N GLN A 60 8.49 -0.16 -4.51
CA GLN A 60 7.76 -1.40 -4.68
C GLN A 60 6.93 -1.70 -3.43
N ARG A 61 5.63 -2.01 -3.64
CA ARG A 61 4.72 -2.49 -2.61
C ARG A 61 4.44 -3.96 -2.80
N LEU A 62 4.29 -4.69 -1.69
CA LEU A 62 3.76 -6.04 -1.70
C LEU A 62 2.23 -6.00 -1.76
N HIS A 63 1.64 -6.85 -2.60
CA HIS A 63 0.20 -7.00 -2.72
C HIS A 63 -0.25 -8.37 -2.24
N HIS A 64 -1.53 -8.50 -1.98
CA HIS A 64 -2.12 -9.80 -1.69
C HIS A 64 -1.93 -10.75 -2.88
N ASP A 65 -1.60 -12.00 -2.60
CA ASP A 65 -1.25 -13.03 -3.57
C ASP A 65 0.04 -12.80 -4.39
N ASP A 66 0.89 -11.83 -4.02
CA ASP A 66 2.22 -11.74 -4.59
C ASP A 66 3.03 -13.00 -4.23
N VAL A 67 3.50 -13.71 -5.25
CA VAL A 67 4.40 -14.86 -5.09
C VAL A 67 5.83 -14.36 -4.95
N VAL A 68 6.45 -14.69 -3.85
CA VAL A 68 7.78 -14.22 -3.47
C VAL A 68 8.84 -15.32 -3.45
N TYR A 69 8.39 -16.56 -3.48
CA TYR A 69 9.25 -17.74 -3.63
C TYR A 69 8.50 -18.83 -4.38
N LEU A 70 9.20 -19.51 -5.29
CA LEU A 70 8.66 -20.62 -6.07
C LEU A 70 9.78 -21.60 -6.42
N ASP A 71 9.59 -22.86 -6.06
CA ASP A 71 10.41 -23.98 -6.50
C ASP A 71 9.52 -25.20 -6.86
N LYS A 72 10.13 -26.37 -7.03
CA LYS A 72 9.41 -27.61 -7.41
C LYS A 72 8.44 -28.12 -6.34
N GLN A 73 8.61 -27.73 -5.07
CA GLN A 73 7.86 -28.28 -3.93
C GLN A 73 7.09 -27.23 -3.16
N LEU A 74 7.50 -25.97 -3.23
CA LEU A 74 7.03 -24.90 -2.38
C LEU A 74 6.72 -23.64 -3.19
N VAL A 75 5.62 -23.00 -2.87
CA VAL A 75 5.30 -21.62 -3.24
C VAL A 75 5.04 -20.83 -1.97
N ILE A 76 5.62 -19.62 -1.87
CA ILE A 76 5.33 -18.69 -0.78
C ILE A 76 4.65 -17.47 -1.38
N ALA A 77 3.45 -17.16 -0.88
CA ALA A 77 2.66 -16.01 -1.28
C ALA A 77 2.41 -15.05 -0.12
N VAL A 78 2.30 -13.76 -0.45
CA VAL A 78 1.94 -12.71 0.50
C VAL A 78 0.44 -12.73 0.75
N GLN A 79 0.06 -12.65 2.01
CA GLN A 79 -1.31 -12.47 2.44
C GLN A 79 -1.44 -11.15 3.21
N ILE A 80 -2.08 -10.15 2.61
CA ILE A 80 -2.44 -8.93 3.34
C ILE A 80 -3.65 -9.23 4.21
N GLU A 81 -3.53 -8.96 5.50
CA GLU A 81 -4.60 -9.23 6.46
C GLU A 81 -5.80 -8.30 6.28
N LEU A 82 -6.96 -8.77 6.70
CA LEU A 82 -8.15 -7.93 6.79
C LEU A 82 -7.94 -6.89 7.89
N SER A 83 -8.37 -5.67 7.62
CA SER A 83 -8.30 -4.56 8.55
C SER A 83 -9.67 -3.95 8.76
N GLU A 84 -9.89 -3.36 9.91
CA GLU A 84 -11.05 -2.55 10.14
C GLU A 84 -10.93 -1.24 9.36
N VAL A 85 -11.92 -0.95 8.53
CA VAL A 85 -11.91 0.17 7.60
C VAL A 85 -13.20 0.98 7.67
N MET A 86 -13.09 2.24 7.25
CA MET A 86 -14.22 3.07 6.85
C MET A 86 -14.37 2.96 5.34
N VAL A 87 -15.59 2.68 4.88
CA VAL A 87 -15.92 2.60 3.45
C VAL A 87 -16.86 3.73 3.08
N LEU A 88 -16.51 4.48 2.05
CA LEU A 88 -17.36 5.45 1.38
C LEU A 88 -17.70 4.92 -0.01
N ALA A 89 -18.98 4.95 -0.39
CA ALA A 89 -19.47 4.52 -1.69
C ALA A 89 -20.13 5.69 -2.45
N PRO A 90 -19.34 6.64 -2.99
CA PRO A 90 -19.87 7.78 -3.74
C PRO A 90 -20.66 7.30 -4.96
N GLN A 91 -21.84 7.89 -5.17
CA GLN A 91 -22.73 7.46 -6.26
C GLN A 91 -22.54 8.29 -7.53
N THR A 92 -21.91 9.44 -7.41
CA THR A 92 -21.69 10.36 -8.53
C THR A 92 -20.22 10.80 -8.59
N LEU A 93 -19.78 11.24 -9.77
CA LEU A 93 -18.43 11.78 -9.94
C LEU A 93 -18.18 13.03 -9.05
N PRO A 94 -19.09 13.98 -8.90
CA PRO A 94 -18.92 15.09 -7.95
C PRO A 94 -18.75 14.64 -6.50
N GLU A 95 -19.49 13.62 -6.05
CA GLU A 95 -19.32 13.07 -4.70
C GLU A 95 -17.95 12.41 -4.53
N MET A 96 -17.51 11.63 -5.51
CA MET A 96 -16.17 11.02 -5.52
C MET A 96 -15.07 12.08 -5.45
N ALA A 97 -15.18 13.12 -6.30
CA ALA A 97 -14.20 14.21 -6.33
C ALA A 97 -14.13 14.95 -5.00
N ARG A 98 -15.29 15.27 -4.41
CA ARG A 98 -15.39 15.92 -3.10
C ARG A 98 -14.78 15.03 -1.99
N ALA A 99 -15.12 13.76 -1.95
CA ALA A 99 -14.60 12.82 -0.96
C ALA A 99 -13.07 12.71 -1.04
N CYS A 100 -12.52 12.53 -2.24
CA CYS A 100 -11.07 12.45 -2.45
C CYS A 100 -10.37 13.77 -2.05
N TYR A 101 -10.94 14.92 -2.37
CA TYR A 101 -10.38 16.22 -2.01
C TYR A 101 -10.34 16.42 -0.49
N GLU A 102 -11.45 16.17 0.19
CA GLU A 102 -11.57 16.35 1.64
C GLU A 102 -10.67 15.38 2.41
N ILE A 103 -10.63 14.11 2.00
CA ILE A 103 -9.78 13.08 2.63
C ILE A 103 -8.30 13.36 2.34
N GLY A 104 -7.96 13.76 1.12
CA GLY A 104 -6.60 14.12 0.74
C GLY A 104 -6.05 15.27 1.60
N ASN A 105 -6.86 16.27 1.91
CA ASN A 105 -6.50 17.37 2.80
C ASN A 105 -6.23 16.92 4.26
N LYS A 106 -6.74 15.75 4.66
CA LYS A 106 -6.46 15.16 5.98
C LYS A 106 -5.17 14.36 6.02
N HIS A 107 -4.49 14.18 4.88
CA HIS A 107 -3.30 13.35 4.73
C HIS A 107 -3.47 11.91 5.24
N THR A 108 -4.70 11.41 5.22
CA THR A 108 -5.03 10.05 5.63
C THR A 108 -4.78 9.08 4.47
N PRO A 109 -4.24 7.88 4.73
CA PRO A 109 -4.12 6.85 3.71
C PRO A 109 -5.48 6.53 3.09
N LEU A 110 -5.56 6.61 1.77
CA LEU A 110 -6.77 6.37 1.00
C LEU A 110 -6.54 5.23 0.02
N PHE A 111 -7.46 4.29 -0.02
CA PHE A 111 -7.43 3.11 -0.88
C PHE A 111 -8.66 3.09 -1.77
N LEU A 112 -8.50 2.48 -2.94
CA LEU A 112 -9.58 2.31 -3.91
C LEU A 112 -9.90 0.81 -4.05
N ASP A 113 -11.18 0.47 -4.00
CA ASP A 113 -11.67 -0.88 -4.30
C ASP A 113 -12.93 -0.75 -5.17
N GLY A 114 -12.76 -0.98 -6.47
CA GLY A 114 -13.79 -0.64 -7.46
C GLY A 114 -14.12 0.86 -7.43
N ASN A 115 -15.37 1.18 -7.10
CA ASN A 115 -15.86 2.56 -6.96
C ASN A 115 -15.98 3.01 -5.48
N GLU A 116 -15.42 2.22 -4.56
CA GLU A 116 -15.45 2.53 -3.13
C GLU A 116 -14.11 3.10 -2.67
N LEU A 117 -14.18 4.04 -1.75
CA LEU A 117 -13.03 4.59 -1.04
C LEU A 117 -12.91 3.91 0.32
N LEU A 118 -11.74 3.36 0.61
CA LEU A 118 -11.45 2.69 1.86
C LEU A 118 -10.36 3.45 2.62
N LEU A 119 -10.57 3.62 3.92
CA LEU A 119 -9.60 4.23 4.83
C LEU A 119 -9.43 3.31 6.04
N PRO A 120 -8.24 3.21 6.63
CA PRO A 120 -8.10 2.59 7.95
C PRO A 120 -9.08 3.23 8.95
N PHE A 121 -9.69 2.42 9.80
CA PHE A 121 -10.67 2.95 10.75
C PHE A 121 -10.00 3.89 11.76
N ASP A 122 -10.55 5.08 11.86
CA ASP A 122 -10.22 6.10 12.85
C ASP A 122 -11.50 6.76 13.32
N LYS A 123 -11.80 6.66 14.60
CA LYS A 123 -13.09 7.13 15.15
C LYS A 123 -13.31 8.63 14.96
N PRO A 124 -12.36 9.52 15.26
CA PRO A 124 -12.51 10.96 15.00
C PRO A 124 -12.78 11.29 13.54
N LEU A 125 -12.06 10.63 12.62
CA LEU A 125 -12.27 10.82 11.19
C LEU A 125 -13.62 10.30 10.72
N PHE A 126 -14.07 9.16 11.25
CA PHE A 126 -15.40 8.61 10.96
C PHE A 126 -16.52 9.58 11.35
N GLU A 127 -16.47 10.13 12.58
CA GLU A 127 -17.43 11.12 13.07
C GLU A 127 -17.39 12.41 12.24
N TRP A 128 -16.18 12.85 11.86
CA TRP A 128 -16.02 14.00 11.00
C TRP A 128 -16.63 13.79 9.60
N LEU A 129 -16.39 12.62 8.98
CA LEU A 129 -16.98 12.27 7.68
C LEU A 129 -18.51 12.28 7.73
N GLN A 130 -19.10 11.76 8.81
CA GLN A 130 -20.56 11.83 9.02
C GLN A 130 -21.05 13.27 9.12
N ALA A 131 -20.39 14.10 9.91
CA ALA A 131 -20.72 15.52 10.07
C ALA A 131 -20.57 16.31 8.77
N ALA A 132 -19.62 15.95 7.92
CA ALA A 132 -19.40 16.54 6.60
C ALA A 132 -20.41 16.09 5.53
N GLY A 133 -21.37 15.24 5.89
CA GLY A 133 -22.44 14.76 5.01
C GLY A 133 -22.07 13.56 4.16
N PHE A 134 -20.97 12.88 4.49
CA PHE A 134 -20.68 11.57 3.94
C PHE A 134 -21.38 10.47 4.75
N ALA A 135 -21.53 9.28 4.15
CA ALA A 135 -22.15 8.14 4.80
C ALA A 135 -21.12 6.98 4.95
N PRO A 136 -20.09 7.13 5.81
CA PRO A 136 -19.11 6.08 6.00
C PRO A 136 -19.75 4.87 6.67
N THR A 137 -19.37 3.68 6.22
CA THR A 137 -19.70 2.41 6.87
C THR A 137 -18.44 1.75 7.42
N ARG A 138 -18.57 1.01 8.51
CA ARG A 138 -17.47 0.28 9.14
C ARG A 138 -17.50 -1.17 8.68
N GLN A 139 -16.37 -1.65 8.13
CA GLN A 139 -16.26 -2.98 7.56
C GLN A 139 -14.90 -3.60 7.85
N GLN A 140 -14.79 -4.93 7.66
CA GLN A 140 -13.52 -5.63 7.61
C GLN A 140 -13.16 -5.85 6.14
N ARG A 141 -12.14 -5.16 5.66
CA ARG A 141 -11.70 -5.22 4.27
C ARG A 141 -10.17 -5.29 4.16
N ARG A 142 -9.70 -5.73 3.03
CA ARG A 142 -8.27 -5.72 2.70
C ARG A 142 -7.91 -4.40 2.04
N LEU A 143 -6.88 -3.73 2.55
CA LEU A 143 -6.39 -2.46 2.01
C LEU A 143 -5.26 -2.73 1.02
N SER A 144 -5.56 -2.76 -0.28
CA SER A 144 -4.62 -3.15 -1.34
C SER A 144 -4.16 -1.97 -2.21
N GLU A 145 -5.08 -1.28 -2.86
CA GLU A 145 -4.78 -0.26 -3.87
C GLU A 145 -4.75 1.14 -3.27
N GLN A 146 -3.60 1.53 -2.71
CA GLN A 146 -3.42 2.85 -2.12
C GLN A 146 -3.31 3.93 -3.18
N LEU A 147 -4.14 4.96 -3.08
CA LEU A 147 -3.99 6.20 -3.84
C LEU A 147 -2.81 7.00 -3.27
N ARG A 148 -1.84 7.31 -4.12
CA ARG A 148 -0.67 8.10 -3.77
C ARG A 148 -0.57 9.32 -4.67
N ALA A 149 -0.24 10.46 -4.10
CA ALA A 149 0.20 11.58 -4.90
C ALA A 149 1.54 11.18 -5.56
N ASN A 150 1.56 11.02 -6.88
CA ASN A 150 2.78 10.84 -7.60
C ASN A 150 3.54 12.17 -7.56
N SER A 151 4.70 12.19 -6.91
CA SER A 151 5.72 13.18 -7.24
C SER A 151 6.03 12.98 -8.71
N ALA A 152 5.79 13.99 -9.56
CA ALA A 152 6.07 13.87 -10.99
C ALA A 152 7.52 13.41 -11.17
N PRO A 153 7.79 12.34 -11.92
CA PRO A 153 9.16 11.94 -12.19
C PRO A 153 9.87 13.06 -12.91
N GLY A 154 10.84 13.70 -12.30
CA GLY A 154 11.73 14.68 -12.94
C GLY A 154 11.64 16.12 -12.46
N ILE A 155 10.80 16.50 -11.51
CA ILE A 155 10.93 17.80 -10.82
C ILE A 155 11.68 17.55 -9.50
N GLY A 156 12.86 17.01 -9.64
CA GLY A 156 13.83 16.89 -8.58
C GLY A 156 14.55 18.20 -8.41
N ALA A 157 14.37 18.76 -7.24
CA ALA A 157 15.34 19.55 -6.48
C ALA A 157 16.20 20.56 -7.28
N GLY A 158 15.88 21.81 -7.13
CA GLY A 158 16.77 22.87 -7.60
C GLY A 158 16.28 24.27 -7.26
N HIS A 159 15.74 24.48 -6.09
CA HIS A 159 15.61 25.84 -5.58
C HIS A 159 16.29 25.94 -4.21
N SER A 160 17.63 25.92 -4.26
CA SER A 160 18.43 26.52 -3.19
C SER A 160 18.30 28.03 -3.36
N HIS A 161 17.45 28.64 -2.58
CA HIS A 161 17.50 30.09 -2.39
C HIS A 161 18.71 30.42 -1.51
N SER A 162 19.83 30.68 -2.17
CA SER A 162 20.93 31.38 -1.55
C SER A 162 20.51 32.84 -1.41
N HIS A 163 20.16 33.25 -0.22
CA HIS A 163 20.12 34.68 0.11
C HIS A 163 21.55 35.20 0.24
N ASP A 164 22.07 35.76 -0.85
CA ASP A 164 23.23 36.63 -0.79
C ASP A 164 22.82 37.95 -0.13
N ILE A 165 23.23 38.09 1.12
CA ILE A 165 23.23 39.37 1.83
C ILE A 165 24.54 40.06 1.44
N THR A 166 24.52 40.80 0.35
CA THR A 166 25.59 41.80 0.08
C THR A 166 25.18 43.11 0.70
N GLY A 167 25.81 43.43 1.81
CA GLY A 167 25.82 44.78 2.34
C GLY A 167 26.57 45.74 1.43
N HIS A 168 26.00 46.90 1.22
CA HIS A 168 26.75 48.08 0.78
C HIS A 168 26.53 49.21 1.78
N HIS A 169 27.61 49.45 2.54
CA HIS A 169 27.90 50.76 3.09
C HIS A 169 28.28 51.68 1.94
N HIS A 170 27.75 52.92 1.92
CA HIS A 170 28.45 54.13 1.59
C HIS A 170 27.64 55.38 1.92
N HIS A 171 28.27 56.25 2.74
CA HIS A 171 28.22 57.71 2.92
C HIS A 171 26.87 58.41 3.08
#